data_e6b4af54c2043a626997c79c6fbed7a7
#
_entry.id   e6b4af54c2043a626997c79c6fbed7a7
#
_cell.length_a   1.000
_cell.length_b   1.000
_cell.length_c   1.000
_cell.angle_alpha   90.00
_cell.angle_beta   90.00
_cell.angle_gamma   90.00
#
_symmetry.space_group_name_H-M   'P 1'
#
loop_
_entity.id
_entity.type
_entity.pdbx_description
1 polymer ?
#
loop_
_entity_poly.entity_id
_entity_poly.type
_entity_poly.pdbx_seq_one_letter_code
_entity_poly.pdbx_strand_id
1 'polypeptide(L)'
;MSNSTHPAKLAQGSTEWKNYKAQYPVSGTAVGIIEGVNPHTKSKAWLADCIRSLEGIFKDLGQIPAVRHGNEMEPWARDWYEAEHDVQIQEAGIGHHRDHPWLVQSPDGLIGIDGGIEIKCVLPNARVYSVFDDNKKHYLRQVQLMMEVWDLEWVDFLCFKCAAKNSTPIDTVINRVDRVEGWLEELLPGRLLPVPKKGTVRRIDLYSEWHNHVHNEHKDSQQKQKYLGDSEPEVFDEVSHELFEPLTQAFLLKKEIEHEIQDAQNDIKELNKTIDEYKNAIADQFERSVTNGNIRVRVTPKTPPIDFKKAFEAVGGIATLQQHKLDIEDFRRTTNVRQVTIEGDSL
;
A
#
# COMPACT_ATOMS: atom_id res chain seq x y z
N MET A 1 -32.85 -11.48 -7.44
CA MET A 1 -32.55 -10.89 -8.75
C MET A 1 -31.77 -9.60 -8.49
N SER A 2 -30.47 -9.62 -8.70
CA SER A 2 -29.58 -8.49 -8.42
C SER A 2 -29.85 -7.38 -9.43
N ASN A 3 -30.45 -6.28 -8.99
CA ASN A 3 -30.59 -5.05 -9.77
C ASN A 3 -29.37 -4.14 -9.58
N SER A 4 -28.16 -4.68 -9.70
CA SER A 4 -26.99 -3.83 -9.80
C SER A 4 -26.95 -3.25 -11.21
N THR A 5 -27.14 -1.96 -11.35
CA THR A 5 -26.91 -1.22 -12.59
C THR A 5 -25.41 -1.22 -12.86
N HIS A 6 -24.95 -2.21 -13.62
CA HIS A 6 -23.56 -2.23 -14.06
C HIS A 6 -23.40 -1.27 -15.23
N PRO A 7 -22.56 -0.24 -15.11
CA PRO A 7 -22.19 0.57 -16.26
C PRO A 7 -21.48 -0.30 -17.29
N ALA A 8 -21.49 0.13 -18.54
CA ALA A 8 -20.82 -0.55 -19.63
C ALA A 8 -19.42 -1.00 -19.23
N LYS A 9 -19.03 -2.21 -19.60
CA LYS A 9 -17.69 -2.77 -19.35
C LYS A 9 -16.63 -1.83 -19.94
N LEU A 10 -16.14 -0.91 -19.12
CA LEU A 10 -15.01 -0.07 -19.48
C LEU A 10 -13.74 -0.88 -19.28
N ALA A 11 -12.89 -0.93 -20.28
CA ALA A 11 -11.60 -1.63 -20.17
C ALA A 11 -10.77 -1.00 -19.04
N GLN A 12 -10.41 -1.81 -18.06
CA GLN A 12 -9.61 -1.37 -16.91
C GLN A 12 -8.31 -0.69 -17.39
N GLY A 13 -8.00 0.48 -16.83
CA GLY A 13 -6.81 1.26 -17.19
C GLY A 13 -6.98 2.15 -18.43
N SER A 14 -8.09 2.02 -19.21
CA SER A 14 -8.39 2.95 -20.33
C SER A 14 -8.62 4.39 -19.82
N THR A 15 -8.52 5.37 -20.72
CA THR A 15 -8.81 6.77 -20.39
C THR A 15 -10.27 6.94 -19.95
N GLU A 16 -11.19 6.28 -20.61
CA GLU A 16 -12.61 6.28 -20.28
C GLU A 16 -12.86 5.70 -18.89
N TRP A 17 -12.21 4.59 -18.55
CA TRP A 17 -12.28 3.99 -17.22
C TRP A 17 -11.72 4.93 -16.15
N LYS A 18 -10.57 5.58 -16.43
CA LYS A 18 -9.95 6.55 -15.50
C LYS A 18 -10.85 7.76 -15.26
N ASN A 19 -11.40 8.33 -16.34
CA ASN A 19 -12.33 9.46 -16.26
C ASN A 19 -13.60 9.10 -15.49
N TYR A 20 -14.15 7.92 -15.75
CA TYR A 20 -15.32 7.43 -15.03
C TYR A 20 -15.02 7.25 -13.54
N LYS A 21 -13.93 6.55 -13.22
CA LYS A 21 -13.52 6.30 -11.83
C LYS A 21 -13.21 7.59 -11.07
N ALA A 22 -12.69 8.64 -11.73
CA ALA A 22 -12.39 9.93 -11.11
C ALA A 22 -13.64 10.59 -10.49
N GLN A 23 -14.85 10.35 -11.06
CA GLN A 23 -16.10 10.88 -10.52
C GLN A 23 -16.48 10.21 -9.18
N TYR A 24 -15.91 9.05 -8.89
CA TYR A 24 -16.21 8.23 -7.72
C TYR A 24 -14.92 7.95 -6.92
N PRO A 25 -14.42 8.95 -6.17
CA PRO A 25 -13.11 8.86 -5.52
C PRO A 25 -13.05 7.77 -4.44
N VAL A 26 -14.19 7.44 -3.80
CA VAL A 26 -14.22 6.45 -2.74
C VAL A 26 -14.39 5.05 -3.34
N SER A 27 -13.27 4.37 -3.50
CA SER A 27 -13.19 3.01 -4.03
C SER A 27 -12.37 2.12 -3.08
N GLY A 28 -12.27 0.84 -3.36
CA GLY A 28 -11.58 -0.14 -2.51
C GLY A 28 -10.19 0.28 -2.05
N THR A 29 -9.39 0.85 -2.95
CA THR A 29 -8.07 1.37 -2.57
C THR A 29 -8.16 2.60 -1.64
N ALA A 30 -9.19 3.43 -1.83
CA ALA A 30 -9.34 4.67 -1.07
C ALA A 30 -9.75 4.43 0.38
N VAL A 31 -10.53 3.40 0.68
CA VAL A 31 -11.04 3.15 2.05
C VAL A 31 -9.92 2.98 3.07
N GLY A 32 -8.86 2.26 2.71
CA GLY A 32 -7.70 2.12 3.59
C GLY A 32 -6.92 3.42 3.79
N ILE A 33 -6.95 4.34 2.81
CA ILE A 33 -6.33 5.66 2.88
C ILE A 33 -7.15 6.57 3.79
N ILE A 34 -8.46 6.56 3.61
CA ILE A 34 -9.41 7.36 4.41
C ILE A 34 -9.35 6.94 5.89
N GLU A 35 -9.30 5.65 6.18
CA GLU A 35 -9.16 5.13 7.54
C GLU A 35 -7.74 5.28 8.12
N GLY A 36 -6.78 5.74 7.33
CA GLY A 36 -5.39 5.96 7.78
C GLY A 36 -4.59 4.68 8.01
N VAL A 37 -5.06 3.53 7.49
CA VAL A 37 -4.38 2.24 7.60
C VAL A 37 -3.54 1.89 6.36
N ASN A 38 -3.59 2.73 5.30
CA ASN A 38 -2.74 2.56 4.13
C ASN A 38 -1.31 3.05 4.45
N PRO A 39 -0.27 2.20 4.29
CA PRO A 39 1.10 2.58 4.62
C PRO A 39 1.76 3.48 3.56
N HIS A 40 1.25 3.50 2.33
CA HIS A 40 1.90 4.13 1.18
C HIS A 40 1.37 5.52 0.86
N THR A 41 0.10 5.77 1.11
CA THR A 41 -0.55 7.02 0.70
C THR A 41 -1.27 7.67 1.88
N LYS A 42 -1.01 8.94 2.11
CA LYS A 42 -1.72 9.74 3.11
C LYS A 42 -2.95 10.41 2.50
N SER A 43 -3.99 10.60 3.30
CA SER A 43 -5.27 11.17 2.85
C SER A 43 -5.15 12.54 2.16
N LYS A 44 -4.24 13.40 2.62
CA LYS A 44 -3.98 14.70 1.97
C LYS A 44 -3.41 14.57 0.56
N ALA A 45 -2.46 13.65 0.36
CA ALA A 45 -1.88 13.40 -0.97
C ALA A 45 -2.92 12.75 -1.90
N TRP A 46 -3.71 11.81 -1.38
CA TRP A 46 -4.80 11.18 -2.11
C TRP A 46 -5.87 12.20 -2.54
N LEU A 47 -6.27 13.13 -1.66
CA LEU A 47 -7.21 14.20 -1.98
C LEU A 47 -6.72 15.05 -3.17
N ALA A 48 -5.43 15.45 -3.15
CA ALA A 48 -4.84 16.20 -4.24
C ALA A 48 -4.81 15.40 -5.57
N ASP A 49 -4.55 14.10 -5.51
CA ASP A 49 -4.59 13.21 -6.68
C ASP A 49 -6.03 13.05 -7.22
N CYS A 50 -7.04 12.97 -6.34
CA CYS A 50 -8.45 12.91 -6.74
C CYS A 50 -8.89 14.18 -7.46
N ILE A 51 -8.56 15.37 -6.93
CA ILE A 51 -8.88 16.65 -7.54
C ILE A 51 -8.26 16.76 -8.94
N ARG A 52 -6.98 16.41 -9.09
CA ARG A 52 -6.30 16.38 -10.40
C ARG A 52 -6.94 15.38 -11.36
N SER A 53 -7.38 14.22 -10.85
CA SER A 53 -8.06 13.22 -11.67
C SER A 53 -9.39 13.71 -12.23
N LEU A 54 -10.15 14.52 -11.46
CA LEU A 54 -11.37 15.19 -11.93
C LEU A 54 -11.09 16.20 -13.04
N GLU A 55 -9.88 16.74 -13.10
CA GLU A 55 -9.38 17.62 -14.18
C GLU A 55 -8.78 16.84 -15.36
N GLY A 56 -8.87 15.51 -15.34
CA GLY A 56 -8.29 14.64 -16.37
C GLY A 56 -6.79 14.42 -16.26
N ILE A 57 -6.17 14.86 -15.16
CA ILE A 57 -4.73 14.71 -14.90
C ILE A 57 -4.51 13.47 -14.05
N PHE A 58 -4.08 12.38 -14.66
CA PHE A 58 -3.88 11.10 -14.00
C PHE A 58 -2.41 10.89 -13.64
N LYS A 59 -2.18 10.36 -12.43
CA LYS A 59 -0.85 9.96 -12.00
C LYS A 59 -0.38 8.75 -12.79
N ASP A 60 0.79 8.88 -13.41
CA ASP A 60 1.44 7.73 -14.08
C ASP A 60 2.10 6.83 -13.02
N LEU A 61 1.45 5.73 -12.72
CA LEU A 61 1.97 4.69 -11.82
C LEU A 61 2.78 3.62 -12.56
N GLY A 62 2.78 3.63 -13.90
CA GLY A 62 3.51 2.64 -14.72
C GLY A 62 5.02 2.71 -14.56
N GLN A 63 5.56 3.84 -14.07
CA GLN A 63 6.98 3.98 -13.75
C GLN A 63 7.41 3.23 -12.48
N ILE A 64 6.45 2.83 -11.62
CA ILE A 64 6.74 2.08 -10.40
C ILE A 64 6.89 0.59 -10.76
N PRO A 65 8.09 -0.01 -10.57
CA PRO A 65 8.35 -1.39 -11.01
C PRO A 65 7.35 -2.41 -10.44
N ALA A 66 6.95 -2.26 -9.17
CA ALA A 66 5.99 -3.16 -8.54
C ALA A 66 4.59 -3.05 -9.16
N VAL A 67 4.14 -1.84 -9.53
CA VAL A 67 2.84 -1.64 -10.18
C VAL A 67 2.84 -2.20 -11.60
N ARG A 68 3.91 -1.94 -12.37
CA ARG A 68 4.06 -2.49 -13.72
C ARG A 68 4.06 -4.01 -13.69
N HIS A 69 4.88 -4.61 -12.81
CA HIS A 69 4.91 -6.07 -12.63
C HIS A 69 3.54 -6.62 -12.22
N GLY A 70 2.83 -5.94 -11.31
CA GLY A 70 1.48 -6.31 -10.90
C GLY A 70 0.54 -6.42 -12.09
N ASN A 71 0.45 -5.35 -12.89
CA ASN A 71 -0.42 -5.30 -14.08
C ASN A 71 -0.06 -6.36 -15.13
N GLU A 72 1.23 -6.64 -15.32
CA GLU A 72 1.70 -7.64 -16.27
C GLU A 72 1.40 -9.08 -15.83
N MET A 73 1.46 -9.34 -14.53
CA MET A 73 1.32 -10.69 -13.98
C MET A 73 -0.11 -11.04 -13.54
N GLU A 74 -0.97 -10.07 -13.31
CA GLU A 74 -2.34 -10.29 -12.84
C GLU A 74 -3.16 -11.24 -13.75
N PRO A 75 -3.17 -11.08 -15.09
CA PRO A 75 -3.87 -12.04 -15.95
C PRO A 75 -3.37 -13.46 -15.80
N TRP A 76 -2.04 -13.63 -15.64
CA TRP A 76 -1.44 -14.95 -15.43
C TRP A 76 -1.77 -15.54 -14.05
N ALA A 77 -1.81 -14.70 -13.01
CA ALA A 77 -2.23 -15.15 -11.69
C ALA A 77 -3.69 -15.60 -11.67
N ARG A 78 -4.55 -14.95 -12.48
CA ARG A 78 -5.96 -15.32 -12.67
C ARG A 78 -6.08 -16.67 -13.36
N ASP A 79 -5.41 -16.85 -14.51
CA ASP A 79 -5.41 -18.11 -15.27
C ASP A 79 -4.88 -19.27 -14.41
N TRP A 80 -3.83 -19.02 -13.64
CA TRP A 80 -3.28 -20.00 -12.70
C TRP A 80 -4.29 -20.39 -11.61
N TYR A 81 -4.97 -19.38 -11.02
CA TYR A 81 -5.96 -19.64 -9.98
C TYR A 81 -7.15 -20.45 -10.51
N GLU A 82 -7.65 -20.13 -11.71
CA GLU A 82 -8.71 -20.89 -12.37
C GLU A 82 -8.32 -22.36 -12.56
N ALA A 83 -7.11 -22.61 -13.07
CA ALA A 83 -6.62 -23.97 -13.30
C ALA A 83 -6.38 -24.75 -12.01
N GLU A 84 -5.86 -24.09 -10.96
CA GLU A 84 -5.55 -24.74 -9.67
C GLU A 84 -6.81 -25.13 -8.89
N HIS A 85 -7.85 -24.30 -8.98
CA HIS A 85 -9.07 -24.45 -8.20
C HIS A 85 -10.27 -24.99 -9.00
N ASP A 86 -10.11 -25.26 -10.30
CA ASP A 86 -11.18 -25.71 -11.22
C ASP A 86 -12.41 -24.76 -11.17
N VAL A 87 -12.16 -23.47 -11.23
CA VAL A 87 -13.19 -22.42 -11.24
C VAL A 87 -13.06 -21.52 -12.45
N GLN A 88 -14.12 -20.79 -12.79
CA GLN A 88 -14.09 -19.74 -13.78
C GLN A 88 -14.19 -18.37 -13.09
N ILE A 89 -13.30 -17.46 -13.45
CA ILE A 89 -13.30 -16.10 -12.98
C ILE A 89 -13.88 -15.19 -14.06
N GLN A 90 -14.95 -14.48 -13.71
CA GLN A 90 -15.58 -13.51 -14.58
C GLN A 90 -14.97 -12.13 -14.35
N GLU A 91 -14.42 -11.54 -15.41
CA GLU A 91 -13.99 -10.14 -15.34
C GLU A 91 -15.21 -9.23 -15.20
N ALA A 92 -15.09 -8.28 -14.29
CA ALA A 92 -16.13 -7.30 -14.00
C ALA A 92 -15.60 -5.87 -14.17
N GLY A 93 -16.48 -4.96 -14.48
CA GLY A 93 -16.19 -3.53 -14.57
C GLY A 93 -16.23 -2.85 -13.20
N ILE A 94 -16.57 -1.57 -13.19
CA ILE A 94 -16.79 -0.82 -11.96
C ILE A 94 -18.22 -1.08 -11.49
N GLY A 95 -18.38 -1.67 -10.32
CA GLY A 95 -19.65 -1.82 -9.63
C GLY A 95 -19.94 -0.63 -8.72
N HIS A 96 -21.22 -0.34 -8.55
CA HIS A 96 -21.71 0.68 -7.62
C HIS A 96 -22.47 0.01 -6.48
N HIS A 97 -22.28 0.49 -5.27
CA HIS A 97 -23.08 0.04 -4.15
C HIS A 97 -24.56 0.42 -4.37
N ARG A 98 -25.47 -0.53 -4.14
CA ARG A 98 -26.88 -0.37 -4.43
C ARG A 98 -27.50 0.87 -3.78
N ASP A 99 -27.27 1.05 -2.49
CA ASP A 99 -27.88 2.12 -1.69
C ASP A 99 -26.99 3.38 -1.63
N HIS A 100 -25.72 3.28 -2.02
CA HIS A 100 -24.72 4.35 -2.01
C HIS A 100 -23.95 4.41 -3.35
N PRO A 101 -24.58 4.84 -4.46
CA PRO A 101 -24.00 4.74 -5.80
C PRO A 101 -22.67 5.49 -6.00
N TRP A 102 -22.30 6.39 -5.09
CA TRP A 102 -21.02 7.07 -5.07
C TRP A 102 -19.86 6.18 -4.54
N LEU A 103 -20.18 5.03 -3.94
CA LEU A 103 -19.24 4.06 -3.43
C LEU A 103 -19.03 2.96 -4.49
N VAL A 104 -17.80 2.78 -4.95
CA VAL A 104 -17.50 1.95 -6.10
C VAL A 104 -16.37 0.96 -5.84
N GLN A 105 -16.43 -0.16 -6.55
CA GLN A 105 -15.35 -1.15 -6.56
C GLN A 105 -15.25 -1.85 -7.92
N SER A 106 -14.00 -2.04 -8.37
CA SER A 106 -13.67 -2.89 -9.52
C SER A 106 -12.94 -4.11 -8.98
N PRO A 107 -13.53 -5.30 -8.99
CA PRO A 107 -12.88 -6.52 -8.55
C PRO A 107 -11.89 -7.01 -9.60
N ASP A 108 -10.87 -7.75 -9.19
CA ASP A 108 -9.99 -8.43 -10.13
C ASP A 108 -10.68 -9.65 -10.76
N GLY A 109 -11.78 -10.13 -10.15
CA GLY A 109 -12.70 -11.10 -10.73
C GLY A 109 -13.82 -11.52 -9.80
N LEU A 110 -14.87 -12.11 -10.40
CA LEU A 110 -15.99 -12.71 -9.68
C LEU A 110 -15.97 -14.22 -9.88
N ILE A 111 -16.32 -14.98 -8.83
CA ILE A 111 -16.33 -16.44 -8.82
C ILE A 111 -17.71 -16.93 -8.45
N GLY A 112 -18.36 -17.62 -9.36
CA GLY A 112 -19.75 -18.08 -9.15
C GLY A 112 -20.73 -16.92 -9.00
N ILE A 113 -21.62 -17.02 -8.01
CA ILE A 113 -22.68 -16.03 -7.74
C ILE A 113 -22.44 -15.18 -6.50
N ASP A 114 -21.55 -15.60 -5.64
CA ASP A 114 -21.36 -15.10 -4.28
C ASP A 114 -19.88 -14.90 -3.88
N GLY A 115 -18.97 -15.20 -4.77
CA GLY A 115 -17.53 -15.12 -4.52
C GLY A 115 -16.81 -14.11 -5.39
N GLY A 116 -15.64 -13.69 -4.92
CA GLY A 116 -14.74 -12.81 -5.66
C GLY A 116 -13.26 -13.14 -5.42
N ILE A 117 -12.41 -12.51 -6.19
CA ILE A 117 -10.96 -12.59 -6.02
C ILE A 117 -10.34 -11.20 -6.08
N GLU A 118 -9.37 -10.96 -5.21
CA GLU A 118 -8.47 -9.81 -5.22
C GLU A 118 -7.03 -10.33 -5.37
N ILE A 119 -6.34 -9.89 -6.40
CA ILE A 119 -5.01 -10.41 -6.78
C ILE A 119 -3.93 -9.37 -6.50
N LYS A 120 -2.85 -9.80 -5.87
CA LYS A 120 -1.65 -8.98 -5.65
C LYS A 120 -0.40 -9.71 -6.12
N CYS A 121 0.10 -9.35 -7.29
CA CYS A 121 1.33 -9.89 -7.83
C CYS A 121 2.53 -9.14 -7.27
N VAL A 122 3.41 -9.84 -6.56
CA VAL A 122 4.61 -9.27 -5.95
C VAL A 122 5.85 -9.55 -6.79
N LEU A 123 6.84 -8.64 -6.73
CA LEU A 123 8.12 -8.82 -7.42
C LEU A 123 8.80 -10.14 -7.01
N PRO A 124 9.58 -10.76 -7.90
CA PRO A 124 10.23 -12.05 -7.62
C PRO A 124 11.13 -12.07 -6.37
N ASN A 125 11.72 -10.93 -6.03
CA ASN A 125 12.55 -10.76 -4.83
C ASN A 125 11.76 -10.31 -3.59
N ALA A 126 10.46 -10.04 -3.72
CA ALA A 126 9.63 -9.67 -2.59
C ALA A 126 9.07 -10.90 -1.87
N ARG A 127 8.63 -10.72 -0.62
CA ARG A 127 7.96 -11.75 0.16
C ARG A 127 6.46 -11.72 -0.12
N VAL A 128 5.83 -12.87 -0.29
CA VAL A 128 4.37 -13.00 -0.25
C VAL A 128 3.86 -12.72 1.16
N TYR A 129 2.61 -12.31 1.27
CA TYR A 129 2.00 -11.90 2.54
C TYR A 129 0.54 -12.33 2.62
N SER A 130 0.03 -12.41 3.84
CA SER A 130 -1.37 -12.63 4.13
C SER A 130 -2.12 -11.29 4.19
N VAL A 131 -3.38 -11.28 3.78
CA VAL A 131 -4.28 -10.14 3.98
C VAL A 131 -4.50 -9.82 5.47
N PHE A 132 -4.29 -10.82 6.33
CA PHE A 132 -4.43 -10.69 7.78
C PHE A 132 -3.17 -10.17 8.49
N ASP A 133 -2.07 -9.97 7.77
CA ASP A 133 -0.86 -9.37 8.34
C ASP A 133 -1.16 -7.93 8.82
N ASP A 134 -0.60 -7.53 9.97
CA ASP A 134 -0.87 -6.24 10.60
C ASP A 134 -0.64 -5.03 9.71
N ASN A 135 0.33 -5.10 8.81
CA ASN A 135 0.66 -4.05 7.85
C ASN A 135 -0.16 -4.12 6.55
N LYS A 136 -1.13 -5.04 6.44
CA LYS A 136 -1.98 -5.28 5.26
C LYS A 136 -3.46 -4.94 5.48
N LYS A 137 -3.80 -4.29 6.59
CA LYS A 137 -5.18 -3.90 6.95
C LYS A 137 -5.91 -3.13 5.85
N HIS A 138 -5.20 -2.38 5.02
CA HIS A 138 -5.79 -1.66 3.89
C HIS A 138 -6.34 -2.59 2.81
N TYR A 139 -5.75 -3.76 2.59
CA TYR A 139 -6.29 -4.78 1.68
C TYR A 139 -7.53 -5.45 2.28
N LEU A 140 -7.52 -5.72 3.59
CA LEU A 140 -8.71 -6.24 4.24
C LEU A 140 -9.91 -5.27 4.12
N ARG A 141 -9.66 -3.95 4.18
CA ARG A 141 -10.69 -2.93 3.91
C ARG A 141 -11.16 -2.96 2.46
N GLN A 142 -10.24 -3.16 1.52
CA GLN A 142 -10.56 -3.24 0.10
C GLN A 142 -11.47 -4.43 -0.23
N VAL A 143 -11.18 -5.62 0.31
CA VAL A 143 -11.99 -6.81 0.04
C VAL A 143 -13.35 -6.76 0.74
N GLN A 144 -13.45 -6.15 1.93
CA GLN A 144 -14.75 -5.93 2.57
C GLN A 144 -15.63 -4.99 1.73
N LEU A 145 -15.06 -3.89 1.22
CA LEU A 145 -15.81 -3.00 0.30
C LEU A 145 -16.21 -3.73 -0.99
N MET A 146 -15.38 -4.62 -1.50
CA MET A 146 -15.73 -5.43 -2.67
C MET A 146 -16.99 -6.23 -2.41
N MET A 147 -17.07 -6.91 -1.25
CA MET A 147 -18.23 -7.70 -0.87
C MET A 147 -19.49 -6.83 -0.68
N GLU A 148 -19.36 -5.64 -0.12
CA GLU A 148 -20.48 -4.70 0.03
C GLU A 148 -21.02 -4.21 -1.32
N VAL A 149 -20.13 -3.84 -2.25
CA VAL A 149 -20.52 -3.29 -3.56
C VAL A 149 -21.10 -4.36 -4.49
N TRP A 150 -20.56 -5.57 -4.44
CA TRP A 150 -20.91 -6.65 -5.35
C TRP A 150 -21.87 -7.69 -4.76
N ASP A 151 -22.26 -7.51 -3.48
CA ASP A 151 -23.13 -8.42 -2.71
C ASP A 151 -22.57 -9.84 -2.65
N LEU A 152 -21.26 -9.94 -2.34
CA LEU A 152 -20.54 -11.19 -2.23
C LEU A 152 -20.49 -11.67 -0.78
N GLU A 153 -20.48 -12.98 -0.60
CA GLU A 153 -20.33 -13.61 0.71
C GLU A 153 -18.86 -13.77 1.12
N TRP A 154 -17.98 -13.93 0.12
CA TRP A 154 -16.55 -14.14 0.35
C TRP A 154 -15.67 -13.60 -0.78
N VAL A 155 -14.40 -13.37 -0.45
CA VAL A 155 -13.35 -13.00 -1.43
C VAL A 155 -12.09 -13.79 -1.10
N ASP A 156 -11.51 -14.43 -2.10
CA ASP A 156 -10.17 -14.98 -1.99
C ASP A 156 -9.14 -13.91 -2.31
N PHE A 157 -8.30 -13.60 -1.34
CA PHE A 157 -7.16 -12.71 -1.53
C PHE A 157 -5.95 -13.54 -1.93
N LEU A 158 -5.49 -13.37 -3.17
CA LEU A 158 -4.34 -14.06 -3.73
C LEU A 158 -3.11 -13.14 -3.74
N CYS A 159 -2.09 -13.48 -2.95
CA CYS A 159 -0.76 -12.90 -3.09
C CYS A 159 0.12 -13.87 -3.90
N PHE A 160 0.44 -13.47 -5.12
CA PHE A 160 1.07 -14.31 -6.15
C PHE A 160 2.48 -13.84 -6.47
N LYS A 161 3.43 -14.77 -6.50
CA LYS A 161 4.80 -14.49 -6.90
C LYS A 161 5.28 -15.46 -7.97
N CYS A 162 5.68 -14.91 -9.11
CA CYS A 162 6.33 -15.68 -10.19
C CYS A 162 7.50 -14.89 -10.79
N ALA A 163 8.40 -15.60 -11.47
CA ALA A 163 9.57 -14.99 -12.09
C ALA A 163 9.22 -14.30 -13.41
N ALA A 164 8.33 -14.92 -14.18
CA ALA A 164 7.90 -14.45 -15.50
C ALA A 164 6.49 -14.96 -15.81
N LYS A 165 5.86 -14.35 -16.80
CA LYS A 165 4.59 -14.82 -17.33
C LYS A 165 4.72 -16.28 -17.81
N ASN A 166 3.67 -17.07 -17.57
CA ASN A 166 3.60 -18.49 -17.89
C ASN A 166 4.65 -19.39 -17.19
N SER A 167 5.29 -18.87 -16.14
CA SER A 167 6.16 -19.71 -15.31
C SER A 167 5.41 -20.24 -14.08
N THR A 168 5.88 -21.37 -13.55
CA THR A 168 5.36 -21.87 -12.27
C THR A 168 5.50 -20.82 -11.17
N PRO A 169 4.48 -20.61 -10.33
CA PRO A 169 4.61 -19.73 -9.20
C PRO A 169 5.80 -20.11 -8.31
N ILE A 170 6.57 -19.11 -7.88
CA ILE A 170 7.64 -19.30 -6.90
C ILE A 170 7.04 -19.50 -5.51
N ASP A 171 5.97 -18.75 -5.22
CA ASP A 171 5.31 -18.75 -3.91
C ASP A 171 3.91 -18.12 -4.04
N THR A 172 2.95 -18.60 -3.27
CA THR A 172 1.58 -18.10 -3.25
C THR A 172 1.02 -18.10 -1.84
N VAL A 173 0.18 -17.12 -1.53
CA VAL A 173 -0.66 -17.12 -0.31
C VAL A 173 -2.08 -16.82 -0.75
N ILE A 174 -3.01 -17.69 -0.39
CA ILE A 174 -4.44 -17.49 -0.59
C ILE A 174 -5.09 -17.40 0.78
N ASN A 175 -5.89 -16.35 0.97
CA ASN A 175 -6.69 -16.18 2.18
C ASN A 175 -8.14 -15.97 1.78
N ARG A 176 -9.01 -16.85 2.21
CA ARG A 176 -10.44 -16.58 2.16
C ARG A 176 -10.83 -15.58 3.23
N VAL A 177 -11.53 -14.55 2.81
CA VAL A 177 -12.08 -13.50 3.64
C VAL A 177 -13.60 -13.58 3.51
N ASP A 178 -14.27 -13.81 4.61
CA ASP A 178 -15.72 -13.81 4.65
C ASP A 178 -16.27 -12.40 4.87
N ARG A 179 -17.48 -12.16 4.38
CA ARG A 179 -18.19 -10.89 4.57
C ARG A 179 -18.49 -10.66 6.05
N VAL A 180 -18.18 -9.47 6.51
CA VAL A 180 -18.59 -8.99 7.83
C VAL A 180 -19.90 -8.26 7.68
N GLU A 181 -20.99 -8.85 8.14
CA GLU A 181 -22.31 -8.24 8.08
C GLU A 181 -22.32 -6.90 8.83
N GLY A 182 -22.93 -5.89 8.23
CA GLY A 182 -22.98 -4.54 8.80
C GLY A 182 -21.65 -3.79 8.84
N TRP A 183 -20.66 -4.24 8.08
CA TRP A 183 -19.32 -3.63 8.06
C TRP A 183 -19.32 -2.13 7.75
N LEU A 184 -20.17 -1.66 6.82
CA LEU A 184 -20.30 -0.22 6.51
C LEU A 184 -20.91 0.58 7.67
N GLU A 185 -21.73 -0.05 8.49
CA GLU A 185 -22.40 0.54 9.63
C GLU A 185 -21.56 0.47 10.92
N GLU A 186 -20.42 -0.21 10.88
CA GLU A 186 -19.53 -0.31 12.04
C GLU A 186 -19.06 1.10 12.48
N LEU A 187 -19.15 1.37 13.78
CA LEU A 187 -18.70 2.61 14.39
C LEU A 187 -17.18 2.67 14.40
N LEU A 188 -16.64 3.75 13.87
CA LEU A 188 -15.21 4.06 13.93
C LEU A 188 -14.96 5.14 14.98
N PRO A 189 -13.89 5.05 15.77
CA PRO A 189 -13.42 6.19 16.57
C PRO A 189 -13.13 7.34 15.61
N GLY A 190 -13.66 8.52 15.89
CA GLY A 190 -13.41 9.73 15.11
C GLY A 190 -11.92 9.96 14.91
N ARG A 191 -11.43 9.89 13.69
CA ARG A 191 -10.00 9.96 13.39
C ARG A 191 -9.70 10.91 12.24
N LEU A 192 -8.74 11.80 12.53
CA LEU A 192 -7.76 12.41 11.62
C LEU A 192 -8.25 12.68 10.19
N LEU A 193 -9.45 13.19 10.08
CA LEU A 193 -9.92 13.77 8.84
C LEU A 193 -9.42 15.20 8.74
N PRO A 194 -9.18 15.72 7.53
CA PRO A 194 -9.06 17.16 7.33
C PRO A 194 -10.31 17.90 7.79
N VAL A 195 -11.46 17.21 7.87
CA VAL A 195 -12.69 17.67 8.49
C VAL A 195 -12.80 17.03 9.87
N PRO A 196 -12.48 17.75 10.96
CA PRO A 196 -12.50 17.17 12.28
C PRO A 196 -13.93 16.95 12.75
N LYS A 197 -14.36 15.68 12.83
CA LYS A 197 -15.48 15.30 13.67
C LYS A 197 -14.97 14.76 15.00
N LYS A 198 -15.43 15.36 16.09
CA LYS A 198 -15.25 14.78 17.43
C LYS A 198 -16.31 13.69 17.62
N GLY A 199 -15.90 12.47 17.93
CA GLY A 199 -16.80 11.38 18.27
C GLY A 199 -16.58 10.11 17.43
N THR A 200 -17.51 9.19 17.53
CA THR A 200 -17.59 7.97 16.72
C THR A 200 -18.40 8.26 15.45
N VAL A 201 -17.89 7.81 14.30
CA VAL A 201 -18.59 7.89 13.01
C VAL A 201 -18.68 6.53 12.39
N ARG A 202 -19.80 6.22 11.74
CA ARG A 202 -19.92 5.02 10.90
C ARG A 202 -19.04 5.15 9.67
N ARG A 203 -18.60 4.02 9.12
CA ARG A 203 -17.78 4.02 7.90
C ARG A 203 -18.50 4.69 6.74
N ILE A 204 -19.78 4.42 6.57
CA ILE A 204 -20.56 5.01 5.50
C ILE A 204 -20.58 6.55 5.60
N ASP A 205 -20.75 7.11 6.80
CA ASP A 205 -20.73 8.56 7.00
C ASP A 205 -19.34 9.13 6.68
N LEU A 206 -18.28 8.45 7.13
CA LEU A 206 -16.90 8.81 6.86
C LEU A 206 -16.59 8.84 5.35
N TYR A 207 -16.99 7.80 4.63
CA TYR A 207 -16.76 7.69 3.20
C TYR A 207 -17.58 8.72 2.41
N SER A 208 -18.82 8.94 2.80
CA SER A 208 -19.68 9.98 2.23
C SER A 208 -19.09 11.38 2.39
N GLU A 209 -18.54 11.68 3.56
CA GLU A 209 -17.87 12.96 3.82
C GLU A 209 -16.65 13.16 2.91
N TRP A 210 -15.84 12.14 2.73
CA TRP A 210 -14.69 12.21 1.83
C TRP A 210 -15.12 12.36 0.37
N HIS A 211 -16.14 11.64 -0.08
CA HIS A 211 -16.69 11.82 -1.42
C HIS A 211 -17.11 13.27 -1.66
N ASN A 212 -17.91 13.83 -0.75
CA ASN A 212 -18.37 15.20 -0.83
C ASN A 212 -17.21 16.21 -0.75
N HIS A 213 -16.23 15.95 0.11
CA HIS A 213 -15.07 16.82 0.28
C HIS A 213 -14.25 16.92 -1.01
N VAL A 214 -13.96 15.82 -1.69
CA VAL A 214 -13.25 15.83 -2.98
C VAL A 214 -13.97 16.69 -4.00
N HIS A 215 -15.28 16.52 -4.15
CA HIS A 215 -16.08 17.26 -5.12
C HIS A 215 -16.20 18.74 -4.76
N ASN A 216 -16.32 19.08 -3.49
CA ASN A 216 -16.38 20.47 -3.05
C ASN A 216 -15.04 21.19 -3.24
N GLU A 217 -13.93 20.57 -2.86
CA GLU A 217 -12.58 21.12 -3.08
C GLU A 217 -12.29 21.31 -4.59
N HIS A 218 -12.74 20.37 -5.43
CA HIS A 218 -12.62 20.51 -6.88
C HIS A 218 -13.43 21.71 -7.42
N LYS A 219 -14.68 21.88 -6.98
CA LYS A 219 -15.50 23.05 -7.34
C LYS A 219 -14.85 24.36 -6.89
N ASP A 220 -14.33 24.39 -5.68
CA ASP A 220 -13.64 25.58 -5.14
C ASP A 220 -12.36 25.88 -5.93
N SER A 221 -11.63 24.84 -6.35
CA SER A 221 -10.46 24.98 -7.22
C SER A 221 -10.85 25.57 -8.58
N GLN A 222 -11.90 25.04 -9.22
CA GLN A 222 -12.40 25.55 -10.50
C GLN A 222 -12.89 27.00 -10.38
N GLN A 223 -13.58 27.37 -9.30
CA GLN A 223 -13.99 28.75 -9.07
C GLN A 223 -12.78 29.68 -8.94
N LYS A 224 -11.77 29.27 -8.15
CA LYS A 224 -10.53 30.04 -8.03
C LYS A 224 -9.82 30.20 -9.37
N GLN A 225 -9.74 29.13 -10.17
CA GLN A 225 -9.15 29.16 -11.51
C GLN A 225 -9.94 30.06 -12.47
N LYS A 226 -11.26 30.04 -12.39
CA LYS A 226 -12.12 30.93 -13.18
C LYS A 226 -11.93 32.40 -12.79
N TYR A 227 -11.78 32.69 -11.51
CA TYR A 227 -11.46 34.05 -11.04
C TYR A 227 -10.03 34.49 -11.42
N LEU A 228 -9.10 33.53 -11.62
CA LEU A 228 -7.74 33.78 -12.05
C LEU A 228 -7.59 33.72 -13.57
N GLY A 229 -8.50 33.02 -14.28
CA GLY A 229 -8.33 32.66 -15.71
C GLY A 229 -9.16 33.44 -16.71
N ASP A 230 -10.12 34.28 -16.27
CA ASP A 230 -10.83 35.24 -17.15
C ASP A 230 -10.04 36.54 -17.41
N SER A 231 -8.91 36.72 -16.73
CA SER A 231 -7.85 37.57 -17.20
C SER A 231 -6.89 36.68 -18.01
N GLU A 232 -6.79 36.85 -19.33
CA GLU A 232 -5.54 36.51 -20.00
C GLU A 232 -4.43 37.01 -19.08
N PRO A 233 -3.36 36.19 -18.81
CA PRO A 233 -2.29 36.66 -17.98
C PRO A 233 -1.88 38.00 -18.59
N GLU A 234 -2.21 39.10 -17.88
CA GLU A 234 -1.72 40.40 -18.30
C GLU A 234 -0.25 40.16 -18.49
N VAL A 235 0.21 40.27 -19.75
CA VAL A 235 1.63 40.38 -20.04
C VAL A 235 2.00 41.68 -19.39
N PHE A 236 2.38 41.59 -18.10
CA PHE A 236 2.88 42.75 -17.40
C PHE A 236 4.14 43.21 -18.11
N ASP A 237 4.09 44.41 -18.66
CA ASP A 237 5.25 45.13 -19.17
C ASP A 237 6.34 45.24 -18.09
N GLU A 238 7.45 45.82 -18.40
CA GLU A 238 8.75 45.92 -17.70
C GLU A 238 8.76 45.82 -16.15
N VAL A 239 7.69 46.21 -15.45
CA VAL A 239 7.57 46.11 -13.97
C VAL A 239 7.49 44.65 -13.49
N SER A 240 7.02 43.74 -14.34
CA SER A 240 6.94 42.32 -14.02
C SER A 240 8.30 41.62 -14.02
N HIS A 241 9.23 42.07 -14.84
CA HIS A 241 10.59 41.50 -14.94
C HIS A 241 11.35 41.65 -13.62
N GLU A 242 11.26 42.80 -12.95
CA GLU A 242 11.94 43.01 -11.65
C GLU A 242 11.46 42.12 -10.52
N LEU A 243 10.20 41.68 -10.56
CA LEU A 243 9.62 40.79 -9.53
C LEU A 243 9.71 39.30 -9.90
N PHE A 244 9.49 38.97 -11.17
CA PHE A 244 9.50 37.58 -11.63
C PHE A 244 10.90 37.01 -11.81
N GLU A 245 11.89 37.81 -12.23
CA GLU A 245 13.26 37.34 -12.38
C GLU A 245 13.86 36.83 -11.05
N PRO A 246 13.81 37.57 -9.92
CA PRO A 246 14.27 37.09 -8.65
C PRO A 246 13.48 35.85 -8.17
N LEU A 247 12.18 35.76 -8.43
CA LEU A 247 11.35 34.62 -8.08
C LEU A 247 11.78 33.38 -8.92
N THR A 248 12.00 33.56 -10.20
CA THR A 248 12.48 32.49 -11.10
C THR A 248 13.86 32.01 -10.67
N GLN A 249 14.77 32.92 -10.36
CA GLN A 249 16.12 32.61 -9.85
C GLN A 249 16.04 31.84 -8.52
N ALA A 250 15.19 32.29 -7.58
CA ALA A 250 14.98 31.61 -6.31
C ALA A 250 14.38 30.19 -6.50
N PHE A 251 13.49 30.03 -7.46
CA PHE A 251 12.89 28.72 -7.77
C PHE A 251 13.90 27.75 -8.41
N LEU A 252 14.75 28.24 -9.31
CA LEU A 252 15.83 27.46 -9.92
C LEU A 252 16.86 27.04 -8.87
N LEU A 253 17.31 27.99 -8.04
CA LEU A 253 18.23 27.71 -6.94
C LEU A 253 17.65 26.68 -5.94
N LYS A 254 16.35 26.80 -5.62
CA LYS A 254 15.69 25.81 -4.79
C LYS A 254 15.74 24.41 -5.41
N LYS A 255 15.52 24.27 -6.72
CA LYS A 255 15.60 22.99 -7.42
C LYS A 255 17.02 22.41 -7.41
N GLU A 256 18.04 23.25 -7.59
CA GLU A 256 19.45 22.82 -7.49
C GLU A 256 19.76 22.28 -6.09
N ILE A 257 19.37 23.01 -5.04
CA ILE A 257 19.55 22.57 -3.65
C ILE A 257 18.78 21.26 -3.37
N GLU A 258 17.56 21.10 -3.87
CA GLU A 258 16.79 19.86 -3.72
C GLU A 258 17.49 18.68 -4.41
N HIS A 259 18.16 18.91 -5.55
CA HIS A 259 18.97 17.90 -6.23
C HIS A 259 20.23 17.54 -5.42
N GLU A 260 20.96 18.52 -4.93
CA GLU A 260 22.15 18.29 -4.08
C GLU A 260 21.80 17.53 -2.79
N ILE A 261 20.65 17.86 -2.17
CA ILE A 261 20.14 17.12 -1.00
C ILE A 261 19.84 15.67 -1.36
N GLN A 262 19.25 15.41 -2.52
CA GLN A 262 18.95 14.06 -2.96
C GLN A 262 20.20 13.24 -3.23
N ASP A 263 21.23 13.86 -3.84
CA ASP A 263 22.53 13.22 -4.08
C ASP A 263 23.25 12.92 -2.77
N ALA A 264 23.27 13.86 -1.81
CA ALA A 264 23.82 13.65 -0.49
C ALA A 264 23.10 12.52 0.29
N GLN A 265 21.78 12.39 0.14
CA GLN A 265 21.02 11.28 0.72
C GLN A 265 21.40 9.93 0.11
N ASN A 266 21.67 9.88 -1.19
CA ASN A 266 22.16 8.68 -1.87
C ASN A 266 23.56 8.29 -1.38
N ASP A 267 24.45 9.27 -1.24
CA ASP A 267 25.80 9.05 -0.70
C ASP A 267 25.77 8.52 0.73
N ILE A 268 24.91 9.08 1.58
CA ILE A 268 24.70 8.58 2.97
C ILE A 268 24.22 7.13 2.93
N LYS A 269 23.35 6.76 2.01
CA LYS A 269 22.85 5.39 1.88
C LYS A 269 23.98 4.42 1.50
N GLU A 270 24.85 4.80 0.56
CA GLU A 270 26.00 3.98 0.18
C GLU A 270 27.05 3.88 1.32
N LEU A 271 27.29 4.97 2.04
CA LEU A 271 28.15 4.95 3.23
C LEU A 271 27.60 4.04 4.33
N ASN A 272 26.28 4.09 4.58
CA ASN A 272 25.66 3.19 5.57
C ASN A 272 25.80 1.71 5.17
N LYS A 273 25.67 1.40 3.89
CA LYS A 273 25.92 0.04 3.37
C LYS A 273 27.36 -0.38 3.64
N THR A 274 28.32 0.47 3.33
CA THR A 274 29.74 0.22 3.59
C THR A 274 30.02 0.03 5.07
N ILE A 275 29.43 0.85 5.93
CA ILE A 275 29.52 0.72 7.39
C ILE A 275 29.00 -0.63 7.85
N ASP A 276 27.87 -1.09 7.33
CA ASP A 276 27.27 -2.37 7.69
C ASP A 276 28.11 -3.56 7.18
N GLU A 277 28.73 -3.45 6.02
CA GLU A 277 29.69 -4.45 5.52
C GLU A 277 30.91 -4.59 6.47
N TYR A 278 31.50 -3.47 6.90
CA TYR A 278 32.61 -3.49 7.85
C TYR A 278 32.21 -3.97 9.25
N LYS A 279 31.02 -3.60 9.74
CA LYS A 279 30.46 -4.13 10.99
C LYS A 279 30.38 -5.64 10.96
N ASN A 280 29.86 -6.19 9.87
CA ASN A 280 29.71 -7.63 9.72
C ASN A 280 31.08 -8.31 9.65
N ALA A 281 32.02 -7.76 8.89
CA ALA A 281 33.38 -8.29 8.81
C ALA A 281 34.09 -8.27 10.15
N ILE A 282 33.92 -7.23 10.97
CA ILE A 282 34.47 -7.16 12.34
C ILE A 282 33.78 -8.18 13.25
N ALA A 283 32.44 -8.31 13.14
CA ALA A 283 31.69 -9.29 13.94
C ALA A 283 32.08 -10.74 13.64
N ASP A 284 32.46 -11.03 12.39
CA ASP A 284 32.93 -12.36 11.98
C ASP A 284 34.33 -12.69 12.51
N GLN A 285 35.18 -11.67 12.69
CA GLN A 285 36.53 -11.84 13.17
C GLN A 285 36.67 -11.83 14.70
N PHE A 286 35.76 -11.17 15.40
CA PHE A 286 35.88 -10.93 16.85
C PHE A 286 34.63 -11.37 17.60
N GLU A 287 34.81 -12.17 18.63
CA GLU A 287 33.72 -12.56 19.56
C GLU A 287 33.41 -11.50 20.62
N ARG A 288 34.25 -10.48 20.73
CA ARG A 288 34.18 -9.41 21.76
C ARG A 288 34.15 -8.04 21.10
N SER A 289 33.65 -7.08 21.84
CA SER A 289 33.71 -5.66 21.43
C SER A 289 35.17 -5.21 21.25
N VAL A 290 35.41 -4.50 20.15
CA VAL A 290 36.75 -3.97 19.80
C VAL A 290 36.70 -2.46 19.64
N THR A 291 37.86 -1.81 19.87
CA THR A 291 38.04 -0.35 19.74
C THR A 291 39.42 -0.02 19.23
N ASN A 292 39.50 1.03 18.42
CA ASN A 292 40.76 1.64 18.01
C ASN A 292 41.05 2.98 18.73
N GLY A 293 40.28 3.29 19.77
CA GLY A 293 40.36 4.55 20.52
C GLY A 293 39.30 5.59 20.09
N ASN A 294 38.97 5.68 18.80
CA ASN A 294 38.00 6.65 18.30
C ASN A 294 36.64 6.02 18.05
N ILE A 295 36.62 4.75 17.67
CA ILE A 295 35.39 4.01 17.35
C ILE A 295 35.41 2.71 18.15
N ARG A 296 34.29 2.43 18.80
CA ARG A 296 34.04 1.15 19.47
C ARG A 296 32.97 0.37 18.73
N VAL A 297 33.30 -0.84 18.31
CA VAL A 297 32.34 -1.80 17.76
C VAL A 297 31.95 -2.76 18.85
N ARG A 298 30.70 -2.71 19.29
CA ARG A 298 30.16 -3.59 20.32
C ARG A 298 29.54 -4.82 19.65
N VAL A 299 30.11 -5.98 19.91
CA VAL A 299 29.57 -7.27 19.47
C VAL A 299 28.83 -7.91 20.64
N THR A 300 27.51 -8.02 20.52
CA THR A 300 26.65 -8.60 21.57
C THR A 300 26.02 -9.88 21.01
N PRO A 301 26.24 -11.03 21.62
CA PRO A 301 25.57 -12.25 21.23
C PRO A 301 24.07 -12.09 21.45
N LYS A 302 23.26 -12.27 20.43
CA LYS A 302 21.81 -12.37 20.54
C LYS A 302 21.41 -13.80 20.75
N THR A 303 20.61 -14.08 21.75
CA THR A 303 19.95 -15.38 21.87
C THR A 303 19.01 -15.56 20.68
N PRO A 304 19.18 -16.58 19.85
CA PRO A 304 18.31 -16.79 18.70
C PRO A 304 16.86 -16.97 19.15
N PRO A 305 15.89 -16.52 18.35
CA PRO A 305 14.48 -16.75 18.66
C PRO A 305 14.18 -18.25 18.71
N ILE A 306 13.24 -18.63 19.56
CA ILE A 306 12.76 -20.01 19.67
C ILE A 306 12.07 -20.40 18.36
N ASP A 307 12.44 -21.55 17.82
CA ASP A 307 11.77 -22.14 16.66
C ASP A 307 10.55 -22.93 17.13
N PHE A 308 9.44 -22.21 17.35
CA PHE A 308 8.19 -22.82 17.79
C PHE A 308 7.67 -23.89 16.82
N LYS A 309 7.91 -23.72 15.52
CA LYS A 309 7.50 -24.70 14.53
C LYS A 309 8.25 -26.01 14.74
N LYS A 310 9.57 -25.95 14.91
CA LYS A 310 10.41 -27.10 15.17
C LYS A 310 10.06 -27.79 16.51
N ALA A 311 9.78 -26.99 17.53
CA ALA A 311 9.33 -27.50 18.82
C ALA A 311 7.96 -28.21 18.71
N PHE A 312 7.04 -27.61 17.95
CA PHE A 312 5.71 -28.18 17.70
C PHE A 312 5.77 -29.48 16.91
N GLU A 313 6.59 -29.52 15.85
CA GLU A 313 6.79 -30.72 15.03
C GLU A 313 7.41 -31.88 15.84
N ALA A 314 8.30 -31.57 16.77
CA ALA A 314 8.99 -32.58 17.57
C ALA A 314 8.09 -33.27 18.61
N VAL A 315 7.04 -32.58 19.09
CA VAL A 315 6.24 -33.05 20.25
C VAL A 315 4.72 -32.95 20.08
N GLY A 316 4.24 -32.48 18.94
CA GLY A 316 2.81 -32.39 18.67
C GLY A 316 2.06 -31.30 19.46
N GLY A 317 2.75 -30.33 20.07
CA GLY A 317 2.18 -29.15 20.68
C GLY A 317 2.79 -28.72 22.02
N ILE A 318 2.53 -27.47 22.44
CA ILE A 318 3.12 -26.86 23.65
C ILE A 318 2.74 -27.64 24.93
N ALA A 319 1.50 -28.13 25.03
CA ALA A 319 1.06 -28.91 26.18
C ALA A 319 1.88 -30.21 26.35
N THR A 320 2.31 -30.79 25.24
CA THR A 320 3.11 -32.00 25.23
C THR A 320 4.58 -31.74 25.60
N LEU A 321 5.13 -30.55 25.26
CA LEU A 321 6.45 -30.11 25.74
C LEU A 321 6.55 -30.13 27.25
N GLN A 322 5.56 -29.52 27.92
CA GLN A 322 5.50 -29.47 29.38
C GLN A 322 5.32 -30.88 30.02
N GLN A 323 4.54 -31.71 29.36
CA GLN A 323 4.28 -33.08 29.82
C GLN A 323 5.55 -33.97 29.70
N HIS A 324 6.37 -33.74 28.72
CA HIS A 324 7.60 -34.48 28.48
C HIS A 324 8.87 -33.84 29.12
N LYS A 325 8.71 -32.76 29.89
CA LYS A 325 9.82 -32.03 30.54
C LYS A 325 10.93 -31.59 29.58
N LEU A 326 10.56 -31.27 28.33
CA LEU A 326 11.49 -30.74 27.34
C LEU A 326 11.72 -29.26 27.60
N ASP A 327 12.99 -28.84 27.57
CA ASP A 327 13.35 -27.45 27.68
C ASP A 327 13.11 -26.74 26.34
N ILE A 328 12.38 -25.63 26.37
CA ILE A 328 12.11 -24.82 25.17
C ILE A 328 13.40 -24.24 24.57
N GLU A 329 14.47 -24.12 25.35
CA GLU A 329 15.78 -23.66 24.91
C GLU A 329 16.42 -24.62 23.88
N ASP A 330 16.11 -25.93 23.95
CA ASP A 330 16.61 -26.93 23.00
C ASP A 330 16.12 -26.69 21.57
N PHE A 331 15.09 -25.85 21.40
CA PHE A 331 14.49 -25.51 20.11
C PHE A 331 14.87 -24.12 19.58
N ARG A 332 15.85 -23.45 20.20
CA ARG A 332 16.38 -22.20 19.65
C ARG A 332 17.09 -22.46 18.34
N ARG A 333 16.92 -21.50 17.40
CA ARG A 333 17.65 -21.55 16.13
C ARG A 333 19.13 -21.40 16.38
N THR A 334 19.93 -22.24 15.79
CA THR A 334 21.38 -22.23 15.87
C THR A 334 22.06 -21.12 15.05
N THR A 335 21.29 -20.20 14.46
CA THR A 335 21.85 -19.05 13.76
C THR A 335 22.48 -18.09 14.75
N ASN A 336 23.79 -17.90 14.66
CA ASN A 336 24.53 -16.88 15.40
C ASN A 336 24.08 -15.49 14.93
N VAL A 337 23.02 -14.95 15.52
CA VAL A 337 22.59 -13.57 15.28
C VAL A 337 23.38 -12.71 16.24
N ARG A 338 24.30 -11.90 15.69
CA ARG A 338 25.07 -10.92 16.46
C ARG A 338 24.47 -9.53 16.23
N GLN A 339 24.30 -8.77 17.29
CA GLN A 339 23.97 -7.35 17.17
C GLN A 339 25.28 -6.55 17.22
N VAL A 340 25.49 -5.73 16.20
CA VAL A 340 26.68 -4.88 16.10
C VAL A 340 26.23 -3.43 16.23
N THR A 341 26.82 -2.71 17.18
CA THR A 341 26.58 -1.28 17.40
C THR A 341 27.91 -0.54 17.31
N ILE A 342 27.94 0.59 16.64
CA ILE A 342 29.09 1.51 16.66
C ILE A 342 28.78 2.64 17.62
N GLU A 343 29.68 2.87 18.57
CA GLU A 343 29.69 4.01 19.47
C GLU A 343 30.90 4.84 19.09
N GLY A 344 30.71 6.09 18.68
CA GLY A 344 31.78 7.08 18.45
C GLY A 344 31.58 8.26 19.34
N ASP A 345 32.69 8.83 19.83
CA ASP A 345 32.65 10.15 20.44
C ASP A 345 32.31 11.15 19.33
N SER A 346 31.41 12.09 19.61
CA SER A 346 31.03 13.16 18.67
C SER A 346 32.28 13.91 18.20
N LEU A 347 32.55 13.79 16.90
CA LEU A 347 33.53 14.61 16.19
C LEU A 347 33.06 16.06 16.18
#